data_e0955b06b246a986f1b31478abd2ed0f
#
_entry.id   e0955b06b246a986f1b31478abd2ed0f
#
_cell.length_a   1.000
_cell.length_b   1.000
_cell.length_c   1.000
_cell.angle_alpha   90.00
_cell.angle_beta   90.00
_cell.angle_gamma   90.00
#
_symmetry.space_group_name_H-M   'P 1'
#
loop_
_entity.id
_entity.type
_entity.pdbx_description
1 polymer ?
#
loop_
_entity_poly.entity_id
_entity_poly.type
_entity_poly.pdbx_seq_one_letter_code
_entity_poly.pdbx_strand_id
1 'polypeptide(L)'
;VITIGVKLTTVDRPRALAEANDNIWFSAGVHPHEAGNEADACNVDAFLSAADHPRCVAIGEAGLDYHYDYAPRDRQAESFRAQITAARELDLPIIVHAREADNDIADIIEDEMGKGTFRGVLHCFSSRPELARRAIDVGFYVSFSGILTFKSAAAIQQVAADSPEDRILVETDAPYLAPVPMRGKPNEPAYTSHTCLLYTSPSPRDVSR
;
A
#
# COMPACT_ATOMS: atom_id res chain seq x y z
N VAL A 1 13.76 -3.84 3.66
CA VAL A 1 12.47 -3.51 4.30
C VAL A 1 12.13 -2.07 4.02
N ILE A 2 10.83 -1.74 3.79
CA ILE A 2 10.36 -0.35 3.71
C ILE A 2 9.55 -0.08 4.97
N THR A 3 9.94 0.95 5.75
CA THR A 3 9.14 1.47 6.86
C THR A 3 8.22 2.57 6.36
N ILE A 4 6.97 2.54 6.78
CA ILE A 4 5.91 3.36 6.18
C ILE A 4 5.69 4.64 6.98
N GLY A 5 5.77 5.79 6.29
CA GLY A 5 5.35 7.08 6.82
C GLY A 5 3.83 7.22 6.74
N VAL A 6 3.20 7.64 7.83
CA VAL A 6 1.74 7.83 7.89
C VAL A 6 1.35 9.27 8.22
N LYS A 7 2.34 10.11 8.60
CA LYS A 7 2.19 11.55 8.92
C LYS A 7 3.46 12.30 8.54
N LEU A 8 3.34 13.47 7.96
CA LEU A 8 4.50 14.33 7.70
C LEU A 8 5.13 14.85 8.99
N THR A 9 4.33 15.16 9.99
CA THR A 9 4.80 15.62 11.32
C THR A 9 5.68 14.60 12.07
N THR A 10 5.67 13.34 11.64
CA THR A 10 6.48 12.27 12.26
C THR A 10 7.41 11.56 11.28
N VAL A 11 7.60 12.09 10.06
CA VAL A 11 8.41 11.47 8.99
C VAL A 11 9.88 11.27 9.38
N ASP A 12 10.38 12.05 10.33
CA ASP A 12 11.75 11.88 10.85
C ASP A 12 11.98 10.52 11.53
N ARG A 13 10.94 9.87 12.04
CA ARG A 13 11.06 8.55 12.68
C ARG A 13 11.41 7.44 11.67
N PRO A 14 10.63 7.22 10.60
CA PRO A 14 10.99 6.23 9.57
C PRO A 14 12.28 6.62 8.84
N ARG A 15 12.56 7.92 8.63
CA ARG A 15 13.83 8.40 8.06
C ARG A 15 15.02 8.00 8.92
N ALA A 16 15.01 8.30 10.22
CA ALA A 16 16.10 7.95 11.13
C ALA A 16 16.33 6.43 11.20
N LEU A 17 15.26 5.63 11.14
CA LEU A 17 15.38 4.18 11.10
C LEU A 17 16.08 3.71 9.82
N ALA A 18 15.75 4.31 8.68
CA ALA A 18 16.38 4.02 7.40
C ALA A 18 17.85 4.47 7.36
N GLU A 19 18.19 5.62 7.94
CA GLU A 19 19.56 6.11 8.04
C GLU A 19 20.45 5.21 8.91
N ALA A 20 19.89 4.65 9.97
CA ALA A 20 20.61 3.78 10.91
C ALA A 20 20.81 2.35 10.40
N ASN A 21 20.18 1.95 9.30
CA ASN A 21 20.19 0.56 8.83
C ASN A 21 20.25 0.48 7.30
N ASP A 22 21.30 -0.15 6.77
CA ASP A 22 21.54 -0.22 5.31
C ASP A 22 20.45 -0.96 4.51
N ASN A 23 19.72 -1.85 5.14
CA ASN A 23 18.66 -2.67 4.51
C ASN A 23 17.25 -2.13 4.77
N ILE A 24 17.14 -0.89 5.27
CA ILE A 24 15.86 -0.22 5.50
C ILE A 24 15.75 1.03 4.63
N TRP A 25 14.63 1.19 3.97
CA TRP A 25 14.17 2.38 3.26
C TRP A 25 12.87 2.86 3.89
N PHE A 26 12.41 4.04 3.50
CA PHE A 26 11.16 4.58 4.02
C PHE A 26 10.27 5.16 2.92
N SER A 27 9.00 5.34 3.23
CA SER A 27 8.08 6.17 2.47
C SER A 27 7.69 7.42 3.23
N ALA A 28 7.31 8.48 2.52
CA ALA A 28 6.81 9.71 3.09
C ALA A 28 5.40 9.99 2.57
N GLY A 29 4.45 10.17 3.50
CA GLY A 29 3.05 10.40 3.12
C GLY A 29 2.14 10.66 4.32
N VAL A 30 0.85 10.84 4.01
CA VAL A 30 -0.21 11.06 4.98
C VAL A 30 -1.30 10.01 4.74
N HIS A 31 -1.46 9.13 5.73
CA HIS A 31 -2.51 8.11 5.74
C HIS A 31 -3.90 8.78 5.73
N PRO A 32 -4.92 8.22 5.08
CA PRO A 32 -6.26 8.81 5.01
C PRO A 32 -6.85 9.18 6.37
N HIS A 33 -6.55 8.43 7.44
CA HIS A 33 -7.00 8.78 8.81
C HIS A 33 -6.47 10.14 9.31
N GLU A 34 -5.31 10.57 8.81
CA GLU A 34 -4.62 11.78 9.25
C GLU A 34 -4.84 12.97 8.32
N ALA A 35 -5.51 12.77 7.19
CA ALA A 35 -5.74 13.82 6.20
C ALA A 35 -6.50 15.06 6.76
N GLY A 36 -7.31 14.87 7.80
CA GLY A 36 -7.95 15.96 8.53
C GLY A 36 -7.02 16.68 9.50
N ASN A 37 -6.18 15.93 10.22
CA ASN A 37 -5.27 16.46 11.24
C ASN A 37 -4.05 17.16 10.61
N GLU A 38 -3.62 16.74 9.44
CA GLU A 38 -2.47 17.29 8.70
C GLU A 38 -2.92 18.11 7.47
N ALA A 39 -4.17 18.61 7.45
CA ALA A 39 -4.77 19.27 6.29
C ALA A 39 -3.88 20.39 5.69
N ASP A 40 -3.24 21.20 6.53
CA ASP A 40 -2.35 22.28 6.08
C ASP A 40 -1.05 21.75 5.47
N ALA A 41 -0.62 20.54 5.83
CA ALA A 41 0.55 19.88 5.29
C ALA A 41 0.24 18.97 4.08
N CYS A 42 -1.02 18.70 3.77
CA CYS A 42 -1.43 17.88 2.63
C CYS A 42 -1.36 18.66 1.30
N ASN A 43 -0.18 19.17 0.96
CA ASN A 43 0.09 19.84 -0.30
C ASN A 43 1.34 19.25 -0.98
N VAL A 44 1.46 19.44 -2.28
CA VAL A 44 2.51 18.83 -3.11
C VAL A 44 3.90 19.19 -2.59
N ASP A 45 4.16 20.47 -2.32
CA ASP A 45 5.49 20.94 -1.88
C ASP A 45 5.95 20.28 -0.57
N ALA A 46 5.01 20.07 0.36
CA ALA A 46 5.32 19.39 1.62
C ALA A 46 5.68 17.91 1.40
N PHE A 47 5.00 17.21 0.49
CA PHE A 47 5.35 15.83 0.13
C PHE A 47 6.68 15.75 -0.60
N LEU A 48 6.95 16.67 -1.54
CA LEU A 48 8.25 16.78 -2.22
C LEU A 48 9.39 16.97 -1.22
N SER A 49 9.23 17.91 -0.28
CA SER A 49 10.22 18.16 0.77
C SER A 49 10.43 16.98 1.71
N ALA A 50 9.36 16.30 2.11
CA ALA A 50 9.44 15.14 3.00
C ALA A 50 10.13 13.94 2.36
N ALA A 51 9.98 13.80 1.04
CA ALA A 51 10.57 12.72 0.26
C ALA A 51 11.95 13.04 -0.32
N ASP A 52 12.46 14.26 -0.16
CA ASP A 52 13.81 14.65 -0.61
C ASP A 52 14.89 13.99 0.26
N HIS A 53 15.06 12.70 0.07
CA HIS A 53 16.05 11.89 0.78
C HIS A 53 16.39 10.62 0.00
N PRO A 54 17.69 10.24 -0.13
CA PRO A 54 18.10 9.11 -0.97
C PRO A 54 17.56 7.73 -0.51
N ARG A 55 17.06 7.64 0.72
CA ARG A 55 16.42 6.43 1.24
C ARG A 55 14.90 6.48 1.23
N CYS A 56 14.30 7.58 0.78
CA CYS A 56 12.87 7.62 0.47
C CYS A 56 12.64 6.95 -0.89
N VAL A 57 11.83 5.91 -0.92
CA VAL A 57 11.63 5.07 -2.11
C VAL A 57 10.19 5.02 -2.58
N ALA A 58 9.29 5.69 -1.87
CA ALA A 58 7.88 5.75 -2.23
C ALA A 58 7.19 6.95 -1.57
N ILE A 59 6.12 7.44 -2.17
CA ILE A 59 5.15 8.32 -1.54
C ILE A 59 4.05 7.46 -0.91
N GLY A 60 3.65 7.78 0.30
CA GLY A 60 2.61 7.05 1.03
C GLY A 60 3.06 6.72 2.47
N GLU A 61 2.13 6.18 3.24
CA GLU A 61 0.84 5.57 2.84
C GLU A 61 -0.20 6.64 2.50
N ALA A 62 -0.86 6.51 1.35
CA ALA A 62 -1.86 7.42 0.83
C ALA A 62 -3.17 6.64 0.52
N GLY A 63 -4.24 7.31 0.15
CA GLY A 63 -5.46 6.61 -0.29
C GLY A 63 -6.71 7.02 0.48
N LEU A 64 -7.67 6.09 0.59
CA LEU A 64 -8.98 6.34 1.19
C LEU A 64 -9.38 5.24 2.17
N ASP A 65 -9.97 5.63 3.32
CA ASP A 65 -10.56 4.73 4.32
C ASP A 65 -11.96 5.23 4.71
N TYR A 66 -12.98 4.55 4.21
CA TYR A 66 -14.38 4.87 4.52
C TYR A 66 -14.97 3.97 5.61
N HIS A 67 -14.18 3.01 6.09
CA HIS A 67 -14.57 2.15 7.20
C HIS A 67 -14.50 2.89 8.54
N TYR A 68 -13.37 3.54 8.81
CA TYR A 68 -13.18 4.30 10.05
C TYR A 68 -13.65 5.75 9.95
N ASP A 69 -13.53 6.35 8.75
CA ASP A 69 -14.02 7.71 8.44
C ASP A 69 -13.46 8.77 9.40
N TYR A 70 -12.19 8.62 9.84
CA TYR A 70 -11.56 9.51 10.83
C TYR A 70 -11.26 10.91 10.29
N ALA A 71 -11.17 11.07 8.99
CA ALA A 71 -11.06 12.35 8.32
C ALA A 71 -12.17 12.51 7.28
N PRO A 72 -12.62 13.75 6.99
CA PRO A 72 -13.59 14.00 5.94
C PRO A 72 -13.12 13.40 4.61
N ARG A 73 -14.03 12.77 3.85
CA ARG A 73 -13.72 12.04 2.61
C ARG A 73 -13.16 12.95 1.52
N ASP A 74 -13.61 14.18 1.44
CA ASP A 74 -13.07 15.20 0.54
C ASP A 74 -11.59 15.50 0.88
N ARG A 75 -11.25 15.62 2.16
CA ARG A 75 -9.86 15.81 2.60
C ARG A 75 -8.98 14.60 2.31
N GLN A 76 -9.50 13.39 2.49
CA GLN A 76 -8.79 12.18 2.09
C GLN A 76 -8.49 12.19 0.59
N ALA A 77 -9.48 12.52 -0.24
CA ALA A 77 -9.32 12.57 -1.70
C ALA A 77 -8.35 13.68 -2.15
N GLU A 78 -8.43 14.87 -1.55
CA GLU A 78 -7.48 15.97 -1.81
C GLU A 78 -6.04 15.56 -1.48
N SER A 79 -5.81 14.99 -0.29
CA SER A 79 -4.51 14.49 0.14
C SER A 79 -3.99 13.39 -0.78
N PHE A 80 -4.84 12.44 -1.19
CA PHE A 80 -4.47 11.36 -2.10
C PHE A 80 -4.01 11.90 -3.45
N ARG A 81 -4.75 12.84 -4.06
CA ARG A 81 -4.37 13.49 -5.33
C ARG A 81 -3.07 14.28 -5.22
N ALA A 82 -2.85 15.00 -4.12
CA ALA A 82 -1.61 15.73 -3.89
C ALA A 82 -0.40 14.77 -3.78
N GLN A 83 -0.58 13.64 -3.11
CA GLN A 83 0.44 12.59 -2.99
C GLN A 83 0.72 11.90 -4.34
N ILE A 84 -0.28 11.66 -5.18
CA ILE A 84 -0.08 11.16 -6.55
C ILE A 84 0.73 12.18 -7.38
N THR A 85 0.43 13.47 -7.25
CA THR A 85 1.17 14.51 -7.96
C THR A 85 2.64 14.52 -7.54
N ALA A 86 2.94 14.48 -6.24
CA ALA A 86 4.31 14.40 -5.73
C ALA A 86 5.02 13.10 -6.18
N ALA A 87 4.33 11.96 -6.16
CA ALA A 87 4.88 10.69 -6.64
C ALA A 87 5.28 10.76 -8.13
N ARG A 88 4.46 11.41 -8.95
CA ARG A 88 4.72 11.63 -10.37
C ARG A 88 5.93 12.54 -10.59
N GLU A 89 6.03 13.65 -9.86
CA GLU A 89 7.14 14.62 -9.99
C GLU A 89 8.48 14.01 -9.57
N LEU A 90 8.49 13.16 -8.54
CA LEU A 90 9.71 12.51 -8.04
C LEU A 90 10.04 11.20 -8.79
N ASP A 91 9.20 10.74 -9.70
CA ASP A 91 9.27 9.38 -10.28
C ASP A 91 9.34 8.26 -9.22
N LEU A 92 8.68 8.45 -8.08
CA LEU A 92 8.55 7.46 -7.03
C LEU A 92 7.20 6.73 -7.13
N PRO A 93 7.11 5.44 -6.76
CA PRO A 93 5.84 4.75 -6.68
C PRO A 93 5.00 5.30 -5.51
N ILE A 94 3.67 5.19 -5.64
CA ILE A 94 2.74 5.48 -4.55
C ILE A 94 2.28 4.19 -3.85
N ILE A 95 2.22 4.20 -2.52
CA ILE A 95 1.69 3.12 -1.69
C ILE A 95 0.27 3.48 -1.30
N VAL A 96 -0.71 2.70 -1.79
CA VAL A 96 -2.13 3.03 -1.69
C VAL A 96 -2.85 2.12 -0.70
N HIS A 97 -3.42 2.74 0.32
CA HIS A 97 -4.40 2.17 1.23
C HIS A 97 -5.80 2.24 0.63
N ALA A 98 -6.55 1.15 0.67
CA ALA A 98 -7.92 1.09 0.19
C ALA A 98 -8.79 0.30 1.18
N ARG A 99 -9.77 0.96 1.79
CA ARG A 99 -10.71 0.30 2.70
C ARG A 99 -12.12 0.86 2.55
N GLU A 100 -13.02 0.00 2.05
CA GLU A 100 -14.43 0.35 1.76
C GLU A 100 -14.59 1.57 0.83
N ALA A 101 -13.56 1.87 0.00
CA ALA A 101 -13.50 3.01 -0.91
C ALA A 101 -13.11 2.61 -2.35
N ASP A 102 -13.33 1.36 -2.73
CA ASP A 102 -12.80 0.74 -3.94
C ASP A 102 -13.06 1.55 -5.22
N ASN A 103 -14.28 2.05 -5.40
CA ASN A 103 -14.64 2.79 -6.62
C ASN A 103 -13.90 4.14 -6.68
N ASP A 104 -13.93 4.90 -5.58
CA ASP A 104 -13.30 6.23 -5.53
C ASP A 104 -11.77 6.13 -5.67
N ILE A 105 -11.14 5.08 -5.09
CA ILE A 105 -9.72 4.78 -5.29
C ILE A 105 -9.44 4.54 -6.78
N ALA A 106 -10.20 3.66 -7.43
CA ALA A 106 -9.99 3.33 -8.83
C ALA A 106 -10.23 4.55 -9.74
N ASP A 107 -11.30 5.30 -9.49
CA ASP A 107 -11.67 6.49 -10.27
C ASP A 107 -10.59 7.59 -10.14
N ILE A 108 -10.03 7.80 -8.93
CA ILE A 108 -8.95 8.76 -8.72
C ILE A 108 -7.68 8.30 -9.44
N ILE A 109 -7.30 7.03 -9.33
CA ILE A 109 -6.10 6.49 -9.99
C ILE A 109 -6.22 6.68 -11.51
N GLU A 110 -7.36 6.30 -12.10
CA GLU A 110 -7.58 6.42 -13.55
C GLU A 110 -7.60 7.88 -14.03
N ASP A 111 -8.27 8.78 -13.29
CA ASP A 111 -8.29 10.22 -13.58
C ASP A 111 -6.86 10.81 -13.53
N GLU A 112 -6.09 10.47 -12.51
CA GLU A 112 -4.70 10.96 -12.36
C GLU A 112 -3.75 10.33 -13.39
N MET A 113 -3.97 9.09 -13.81
CA MET A 113 -3.25 8.47 -14.93
C MET A 113 -3.51 9.21 -16.25
N GLY A 114 -4.71 9.75 -16.45
CA GLY A 114 -5.05 10.60 -17.59
C GLY A 114 -4.28 11.93 -17.65
N LYS A 115 -3.78 12.42 -16.49
CA LYS A 115 -2.97 13.64 -16.38
C LYS A 115 -1.47 13.39 -16.55
N GLY A 116 -1.02 12.16 -16.33
CA GLY A 116 0.36 11.72 -16.47
C GLY A 116 0.60 10.41 -15.75
N THR A 117 1.46 9.57 -16.32
CA THR A 117 1.75 8.24 -15.79
C THR A 117 2.48 8.29 -14.44
N PHE A 118 2.17 7.35 -13.57
CA PHE A 118 2.85 7.10 -12.32
C PHE A 118 2.75 5.62 -11.95
N ARG A 119 3.58 5.16 -11.03
CA ARG A 119 3.62 3.77 -10.58
C ARG A 119 3.02 3.66 -9.19
N GLY A 120 2.47 2.50 -8.86
CA GLY A 120 1.93 2.31 -7.52
C GLY A 120 1.67 0.86 -7.14
N VAL A 121 1.29 0.69 -5.89
CA VAL A 121 0.89 -0.57 -5.30
C VAL A 121 -0.36 -0.38 -4.45
N LEU A 122 -1.36 -1.24 -4.65
CA LEU A 122 -2.42 -1.42 -3.66
C LEU A 122 -1.84 -2.28 -2.55
N HIS A 123 -1.51 -1.64 -1.42
CA HIS A 123 -0.90 -2.35 -0.30
C HIS A 123 -1.95 -3.06 0.55
N CYS A 124 -1.53 -4.11 1.25
CA CYS A 124 -2.35 -4.90 2.19
C CYS A 124 -3.75 -5.24 1.63
N PHE A 125 -3.77 -5.71 0.37
CA PHE A 125 -5.00 -5.84 -0.41
C PHE A 125 -6.04 -6.70 0.31
N SER A 126 -7.18 -6.09 0.58
CA SER A 126 -8.34 -6.71 1.23
C SER A 126 -9.68 -6.30 0.60
N SER A 127 -9.62 -5.71 -0.57
CA SER A 127 -10.73 -5.14 -1.33
C SER A 127 -11.36 -6.15 -2.31
N ARG A 128 -12.28 -5.67 -3.15
CA ARG A 128 -12.96 -6.50 -4.15
C ARG A 128 -12.08 -6.75 -5.38
N PRO A 129 -12.28 -7.88 -6.09
CA PRO A 129 -11.50 -8.21 -7.31
C PRO A 129 -11.50 -7.10 -8.35
N GLU A 130 -12.57 -6.33 -8.45
CA GLU A 130 -12.72 -5.25 -9.43
C GLU A 130 -11.66 -4.15 -9.24
N LEU A 131 -11.35 -3.77 -7.99
CA LEU A 131 -10.30 -2.78 -7.72
C LEU A 131 -8.92 -3.33 -8.15
N ALA A 132 -8.62 -4.59 -7.83
CA ALA A 132 -7.35 -5.19 -8.24
C ALA A 132 -7.20 -5.19 -9.77
N ARG A 133 -8.24 -5.59 -10.50
CA ARG A 133 -8.26 -5.59 -11.97
C ARG A 133 -8.01 -4.20 -12.54
N ARG A 134 -8.77 -3.19 -12.11
CA ARG A 134 -8.63 -1.79 -12.59
C ARG A 134 -7.22 -1.24 -12.32
N ALA A 135 -6.67 -1.53 -11.13
CA ALA A 135 -5.31 -1.10 -10.77
C ALA A 135 -4.24 -1.80 -11.62
N ILE A 136 -4.37 -3.11 -11.86
CA ILE A 136 -3.45 -3.88 -12.72
C ILE A 136 -3.52 -3.39 -14.17
N ASP A 137 -4.72 -3.07 -14.68
CA ASP A 137 -4.92 -2.57 -16.05
C ASP A 137 -4.15 -1.26 -16.31
N VAL A 138 -3.92 -0.44 -15.28
CA VAL A 138 -3.10 0.77 -15.34
C VAL A 138 -1.65 0.56 -14.89
N GLY A 139 -1.21 -0.68 -14.66
CA GLY A 139 0.17 -1.05 -14.40
C GLY A 139 0.57 -1.09 -12.91
N PHE A 140 -0.38 -1.01 -11.99
CA PHE A 140 -0.11 -1.13 -10.57
C PHE A 140 0.22 -2.56 -10.16
N TYR A 141 0.87 -2.67 -9.00
CA TYR A 141 1.04 -3.91 -8.27
C TYR A 141 -0.07 -4.09 -7.24
N VAL A 142 -0.33 -5.34 -6.87
CA VAL A 142 -1.20 -5.70 -5.74
C VAL A 142 -0.36 -6.45 -4.72
N SER A 143 -0.34 -5.97 -3.47
CA SER A 143 0.48 -6.54 -2.40
C SER A 143 -0.40 -7.26 -1.38
N PHE A 144 -0.03 -8.49 -1.06
CA PHE A 144 -0.78 -9.36 -0.16
C PHE A 144 -0.03 -9.54 1.16
N SER A 145 -0.72 -9.25 2.27
CA SER A 145 -0.24 -9.45 3.63
C SER A 145 -0.60 -10.83 4.20
N GLY A 146 -0.33 -11.04 5.47
CA GLY A 146 -0.70 -12.27 6.18
C GLY A 146 -2.17 -12.66 6.10
N ILE A 147 -3.07 -11.74 5.74
CA ILE A 147 -4.50 -12.01 5.48
C ILE A 147 -4.66 -13.16 4.48
N LEU A 148 -3.80 -13.23 3.47
CA LEU A 148 -3.87 -14.28 2.44
C LEU A 148 -3.87 -15.70 3.04
N THR A 149 -3.26 -15.88 4.22
CA THR A 149 -3.17 -17.19 4.90
C THR A 149 -4.43 -17.54 5.73
N PHE A 150 -5.39 -16.62 5.84
CA PHE A 150 -6.56 -16.84 6.71
C PHE A 150 -7.60 -17.70 6.02
N LYS A 151 -8.23 -18.63 6.77
CA LYS A 151 -9.29 -19.50 6.24
C LYS A 151 -10.50 -18.72 5.70
N SER A 152 -10.76 -17.54 6.25
CA SER A 152 -11.84 -16.64 5.81
C SER A 152 -11.52 -15.80 4.59
N ALA A 153 -10.30 -15.85 4.07
CA ALA A 153 -9.82 -14.97 3.00
C ALA A 153 -9.97 -15.54 1.58
N ALA A 154 -10.93 -16.47 1.37
CA ALA A 154 -11.09 -17.16 0.07
C ALA A 154 -11.22 -16.20 -1.12
N ALA A 155 -11.92 -15.06 -0.95
CA ALA A 155 -12.05 -14.07 -2.01
C ALA A 155 -10.70 -13.41 -2.35
N ILE A 156 -9.87 -13.09 -1.34
CA ILE A 156 -8.55 -12.49 -1.54
C ILE A 156 -7.58 -13.52 -2.14
N GLN A 157 -7.66 -14.78 -1.71
CA GLN A 157 -6.90 -15.88 -2.31
C GLN A 157 -7.23 -16.06 -3.79
N GLN A 158 -8.50 -15.90 -4.18
CA GLN A 158 -8.90 -15.96 -5.57
C GLN A 158 -8.32 -14.77 -6.37
N VAL A 159 -8.33 -13.55 -5.82
CA VAL A 159 -7.69 -12.39 -6.45
C VAL A 159 -6.21 -12.65 -6.68
N ALA A 160 -5.49 -13.19 -5.69
CA ALA A 160 -4.08 -13.52 -5.83
C ALA A 160 -3.85 -14.57 -6.94
N ALA A 161 -4.71 -15.59 -7.01
CA ALA A 161 -4.61 -16.64 -8.02
C ALA A 161 -4.92 -16.16 -9.46
N ASP A 162 -5.77 -15.14 -9.59
CA ASP A 162 -6.18 -14.58 -10.87
C ASP A 162 -5.28 -13.43 -11.35
N SER A 163 -4.44 -12.89 -10.44
CA SER A 163 -3.52 -11.79 -10.77
C SER A 163 -2.29 -12.28 -11.54
N PRO A 164 -1.76 -11.51 -12.51
CA PRO A 164 -0.51 -11.82 -13.17
C PRO A 164 0.65 -11.93 -12.16
N GLU A 165 1.50 -12.94 -12.30
CA GLU A 165 2.62 -13.19 -11.37
C GLU A 165 3.59 -12.01 -11.26
N ASP A 166 3.77 -11.27 -12.36
CA ASP A 166 4.63 -10.08 -12.42
C ASP A 166 3.98 -8.81 -11.86
N ARG A 167 2.76 -8.91 -11.32
CA ARG A 167 2.00 -7.82 -10.70
C ARG A 167 1.70 -8.05 -9.22
N ILE A 168 2.26 -9.09 -8.63
CA ILE A 168 2.04 -9.44 -7.22
C ILE A 168 3.26 -9.10 -6.37
N LEU A 169 2.99 -8.56 -5.20
CA LEU A 169 3.95 -8.41 -4.12
C LEU A 169 3.43 -9.09 -2.85
N VAL A 170 4.32 -9.35 -1.91
CA VAL A 170 3.99 -9.83 -0.57
C VAL A 170 4.56 -8.90 0.48
N GLU A 171 3.84 -8.73 1.56
CA GLU A 171 4.19 -7.82 2.66
C GLU A 171 3.78 -8.37 4.02
N THR A 172 4.03 -7.61 5.07
CA THR A 172 3.62 -7.98 6.42
C THR A 172 2.46 -7.16 6.96
N ASP A 173 2.46 -5.87 6.76
CA ASP A 173 1.63 -4.90 7.52
C ASP A 173 1.92 -4.96 9.03
N ALA A 174 3.18 -5.23 9.38
CA ALA A 174 3.59 -5.36 10.77
C ALA A 174 3.39 -4.04 11.56
N PRO A 175 2.94 -4.10 12.80
CA PRO A 175 2.81 -5.28 13.69
C PRO A 175 1.48 -6.05 13.58
N TYR A 176 0.65 -5.74 12.60
CA TYR A 176 -0.67 -6.31 12.40
C TYR A 176 -0.64 -7.57 11.51
N LEU A 177 -1.77 -8.25 11.42
CA LEU A 177 -2.08 -9.27 10.41
C LEU A 177 -1.07 -10.43 10.33
N ALA A 178 -0.50 -10.85 11.48
CA ALA A 178 0.41 -12.00 11.52
C ALA A 178 -0.19 -13.21 10.77
N PRO A 179 0.56 -13.81 9.83
CA PRO A 179 0.08 -14.95 9.05
C PRO A 179 -0.10 -16.21 9.89
N VAL A 180 -0.83 -17.20 9.38
CA VAL A 180 -0.81 -18.56 9.93
C VAL A 180 0.59 -19.16 9.68
N PRO A 181 1.24 -19.79 10.69
CA PRO A 181 0.71 -20.19 12.00
C PRO A 181 0.89 -19.15 13.13
N MET A 182 1.36 -17.93 12.83
CA MET A 182 1.72 -16.93 13.83
C MET A 182 0.53 -16.07 14.33
N ARG A 183 -0.70 -16.41 13.96
CA ARG A 183 -1.91 -15.70 14.40
C ARG A 183 -1.94 -15.45 15.91
N GLY A 184 -2.32 -14.20 16.30
CA GLY A 184 -2.38 -13.79 17.69
C GLY A 184 -1.07 -13.29 18.30
N LYS A 185 0.03 -13.31 17.53
CA LYS A 185 1.31 -12.68 17.90
C LYS A 185 1.45 -11.34 17.16
N PRO A 186 2.27 -10.39 17.66
CA PRO A 186 2.73 -9.28 16.85
C PRO A 186 3.39 -9.80 15.57
N ASN A 187 3.07 -9.19 14.44
CA ASN A 187 3.69 -9.52 13.16
C ASN A 187 5.07 -8.89 13.05
N GLU A 188 5.95 -9.50 12.26
CA GLU A 188 7.31 -9.00 12.01
C GLU A 188 7.74 -9.32 10.56
N PRO A 189 8.71 -8.59 9.98
CA PRO A 189 9.13 -8.79 8.59
C PRO A 189 9.50 -10.23 8.22
N ALA A 190 10.07 -11.00 9.15
CA ALA A 190 10.44 -12.40 8.94
C ALA A 190 9.24 -13.31 8.60
N TYR A 191 8.04 -12.94 9.05
CA TYR A 191 6.84 -13.75 8.81
C TYR A 191 6.29 -13.64 7.39
N THR A 192 6.81 -12.73 6.56
CA THR A 192 6.50 -12.68 5.12
C THR A 192 6.69 -14.03 4.43
N SER A 193 7.65 -14.84 4.90
CA SER A 193 7.90 -16.18 4.38
C SER A 193 6.66 -17.08 4.40
N HIS A 194 5.79 -16.95 5.41
CA HIS A 194 4.56 -17.74 5.51
C HIS A 194 3.52 -17.32 4.47
N THR A 195 3.43 -16.03 4.16
CA THR A 195 2.57 -15.51 3.08
C THR A 195 3.08 -15.97 1.72
N CYS A 196 4.39 -15.84 1.50
CA CYS A 196 5.05 -16.25 0.26
C CYS A 196 4.88 -17.77 -0.02
N LEU A 197 5.07 -18.63 0.99
CA LEU A 197 4.94 -20.07 0.85
C LEU A 197 3.53 -20.51 0.42
N LEU A 198 2.50 -19.81 0.89
CA LEU A 198 1.13 -20.14 0.47
C LEU A 198 0.94 -19.92 -1.04
N TYR A 199 1.49 -18.82 -1.55
CA TYR A 199 1.38 -18.46 -2.97
C TYR A 199 2.26 -19.34 -3.87
N THR A 200 3.48 -19.68 -3.41
CA THR A 200 4.45 -20.49 -4.19
C THR A 200 4.27 -22.00 -4.02
N SER A 201 3.41 -22.44 -3.11
CA SER A 201 3.10 -23.88 -2.96
C SER A 201 2.30 -24.36 -4.18
N PRO A 202 2.67 -25.52 -4.79
CA PRO A 202 1.90 -26.04 -5.90
C PRO A 202 0.44 -26.25 -5.48
N SER A 203 -0.47 -25.67 -6.25
CA SER A 203 -1.91 -25.88 -6.07
C SER A 203 -2.22 -27.38 -6.27
N PRO A 204 -3.20 -27.94 -5.56
CA PRO A 204 -3.69 -29.29 -5.88
C PRO A 204 -4.08 -29.48 -7.36
N ARG A 205 -4.31 -28.40 -8.12
CA ARG A 205 -4.55 -28.43 -9.56
C ARG A 205 -3.26 -28.62 -10.38
N ASP A 206 -2.09 -28.29 -9.83
CA ASP A 206 -0.81 -28.41 -10.54
C ASP A 206 -0.20 -29.82 -10.43
N VAL A 207 -0.68 -30.64 -9.52
CA VAL A 207 -0.22 -32.01 -9.26
C VAL A 207 -0.98 -33.04 -10.14
N SER A 208 -1.96 -32.60 -10.94
CA SER A 208 -2.81 -33.44 -11.77
C SER A 208 -2.49 -33.39 -13.27
N ARG A 209 -1.25 -33.02 -13.65
CA ARG A 209 -0.73 -33.12 -15.03
C ARG A 209 0.39 -34.14 -15.16
#